data_95ce945d38dd6c3e04cb5f106d54ca16
#
_entry.id   95ce945d38dd6c3e04cb5f106d54ca16
#
_cell.length_a   1.000
_cell.length_b   1.000
_cell.length_c   1.000
_cell.angle_alpha   90.00
_cell.angle_beta   90.00
_cell.angle_gamma   90.00
#
_symmetry.space_group_name_H-M   'P 1'
#
loop_
_entity.id
_entity.type
_entity.pdbx_description
1 polymer ?
#
loop_
_entity_poly.entity_id
_entity_poly.type
_entity_poly.pdbx_seq_one_letter_code
_entity_poly.pdbx_strand_id
1 'polypeptide(L)'
;MQQVDAIIIGGGPCGLSAAIELQNIGLNPIVIEKGNVVNSIYNYPTHQTFFSTSEKLAIGDVPFIIEERKPKRNQALVYYREVVKAKDVQVNRFEMVHAVKKVEDRFIVETSKATYETPYVVVATGYYDQPNELGVEGENLPHVYHYFKEAHPYFDTDVVIIGGKNSAVDAALELNKAGARVTVV
;
A
#
# COMPACT_ATOMS: atom_id res chain seq x y z
N MET A 1 -27.93 -3.98 -5.71
CA MET A 1 -27.04 -4.42 -4.63
C MET A 1 -26.47 -5.78 -5.03
N GLN A 2 -25.17 -5.96 -4.99
CA GLN A 2 -24.50 -7.20 -5.40
C GLN A 2 -24.24 -8.05 -4.16
N GLN A 3 -24.63 -9.34 -4.21
CA GLN A 3 -24.31 -10.28 -3.14
C GLN A 3 -22.98 -10.97 -3.41
N VAL A 4 -22.11 -11.02 -2.40
CA VAL A 4 -20.78 -11.62 -2.48
C VAL A 4 -20.47 -12.40 -1.20
N ASP A 5 -19.59 -13.40 -1.29
CA ASP A 5 -19.29 -14.27 -0.14
C ASP A 5 -18.46 -13.52 0.93
N ALA A 6 -17.52 -12.69 0.53
CA ALA A 6 -16.72 -11.87 1.42
C ALA A 6 -16.19 -10.63 0.71
N ILE A 7 -16.04 -9.52 1.44
CA ILE A 7 -15.37 -8.32 0.96
C ILE A 7 -14.10 -8.08 1.77
N ILE A 8 -13.03 -7.79 1.05
CA ILE A 8 -11.75 -7.38 1.63
C ILE A 8 -11.47 -5.94 1.21
N ILE A 9 -11.30 -5.06 2.18
CA ILE A 9 -11.05 -3.64 1.96
C ILE A 9 -9.55 -3.39 2.00
N GLY A 10 -8.96 -3.16 0.83
CA GLY A 10 -7.53 -2.91 0.62
C GLY A 10 -6.84 -4.04 -0.14
N GLY A 11 -6.22 -3.71 -1.27
CA GLY A 11 -5.48 -4.61 -2.17
C GLY A 11 -3.97 -4.65 -1.91
N GLY A 12 -3.56 -4.44 -0.66
CA GLY A 12 -2.19 -4.64 -0.19
C GLY A 12 -1.87 -6.13 0.08
N PRO A 13 -0.63 -6.45 0.49
CA PRO A 13 -0.20 -7.83 0.75
C PRO A 13 -1.13 -8.59 1.71
N CYS A 14 -1.57 -7.94 2.79
CA CYS A 14 -2.48 -8.55 3.76
C CYS A 14 -3.86 -8.84 3.17
N GLY A 15 -4.42 -7.92 2.38
CA GLY A 15 -5.71 -8.13 1.74
C GLY A 15 -5.66 -9.21 0.67
N LEU A 16 -4.60 -9.25 -0.13
CA LEU A 16 -4.38 -10.32 -1.11
C LEU A 16 -4.21 -11.69 -0.44
N SER A 17 -3.43 -11.75 0.66
CA SER A 17 -3.28 -12.98 1.44
C SER A 17 -4.62 -13.46 1.99
N ALA A 18 -5.42 -12.55 2.59
CA ALA A 18 -6.75 -12.89 3.10
C ALA A 18 -7.68 -13.40 1.98
N ALA A 19 -7.63 -12.80 0.78
CA ALA A 19 -8.40 -13.27 -0.36
C ALA A 19 -8.05 -14.71 -0.74
N ILE A 20 -6.76 -15.00 -0.84
CA ILE A 20 -6.27 -16.34 -1.20
C ILE A 20 -6.71 -17.37 -0.15
N GLU A 21 -6.59 -17.06 1.14
CA GLU A 21 -7.02 -17.98 2.21
C GLU A 21 -8.54 -18.21 2.20
N LEU A 22 -9.34 -17.19 1.89
CA LEU A 22 -10.78 -17.37 1.72
C LEU A 22 -11.13 -18.22 0.49
N GLN A 23 -10.38 -18.07 -0.61
CA GLN A 23 -10.52 -18.94 -1.78
C GLN A 23 -10.17 -20.41 -1.45
N ASN A 24 -9.13 -20.65 -0.64
CA ASN A 24 -8.71 -21.98 -0.23
C ASN A 24 -9.79 -22.73 0.56
N ILE A 25 -10.69 -22.02 1.23
CA ILE A 25 -11.83 -22.63 1.96
C ILE A 25 -13.14 -22.60 1.15
N GLY A 26 -13.07 -22.30 -0.15
CA GLY A 26 -14.20 -22.38 -1.07
C GLY A 26 -15.10 -21.14 -1.15
N LEU A 27 -14.68 -20.00 -0.60
CA LEU A 27 -15.39 -18.73 -0.77
C LEU A 27 -14.88 -17.97 -2.02
N ASN A 28 -15.72 -17.09 -2.57
CA ASN A 28 -15.38 -16.22 -3.68
C ASN A 28 -15.30 -14.75 -3.19
N PRO A 29 -14.19 -14.34 -2.57
CA PRO A 29 -14.03 -13.00 -2.05
C PRO A 29 -13.79 -11.98 -3.16
N ILE A 30 -14.20 -10.72 -2.92
CA ILE A 30 -13.82 -9.57 -3.74
C ILE A 30 -12.92 -8.65 -2.90
N VAL A 31 -11.76 -8.31 -3.43
CA VAL A 31 -10.89 -7.27 -2.89
C VAL A 31 -11.30 -5.93 -3.50
N ILE A 32 -11.61 -4.94 -2.67
CA ILE A 32 -11.90 -3.57 -3.10
C ILE A 32 -10.71 -2.69 -2.76
N GLU A 33 -10.08 -2.09 -3.79
CA GLU A 33 -8.87 -1.28 -3.66
C GLU A 33 -9.09 0.11 -4.28
N LYS A 34 -8.86 1.17 -3.47
CA LYS A 34 -9.04 2.56 -3.91
C LYS A 34 -8.05 2.99 -4.99
N GLY A 35 -6.86 2.41 -5.01
CA GLY A 35 -5.85 2.62 -6.04
C GLY A 35 -5.69 1.40 -6.94
N ASN A 36 -4.46 1.01 -7.18
CA ASN A 36 -4.12 -0.24 -7.88
C ASN A 36 -3.58 -1.27 -6.88
N VAL A 37 -3.41 -2.50 -7.32
CA VAL A 37 -2.81 -3.57 -6.52
C VAL A 37 -1.53 -3.09 -5.84
N VAL A 38 -1.43 -3.31 -4.52
CA VAL A 38 -0.34 -2.88 -3.63
C VAL A 38 0.01 -1.39 -3.74
N ASN A 39 -1.00 -0.53 -3.78
CA ASN A 39 -0.85 0.90 -4.02
C ASN A 39 0.07 1.59 -3.00
N SER A 40 0.08 1.18 -1.74
CA SER A 40 1.01 1.71 -0.74
C SER A 40 2.48 1.42 -1.11
N ILE A 41 2.78 0.22 -1.63
CA ILE A 41 4.13 -0.13 -2.11
C ILE A 41 4.50 0.73 -3.33
N TYR A 42 3.55 1.00 -4.22
CA TYR A 42 3.77 1.91 -5.35
C TYR A 42 4.15 3.32 -4.88
N ASN A 43 3.66 3.77 -3.74
CA ASN A 43 3.94 5.09 -3.17
C ASN A 43 5.22 5.14 -2.32
N TYR A 44 5.90 4.02 -2.05
CA TYR A 44 7.20 4.00 -1.40
C TYR A 44 8.27 4.71 -2.24
N PRO A 45 9.38 5.14 -1.64
CA PRO A 45 10.53 5.66 -2.37
C PRO A 45 10.98 4.70 -3.48
N THR A 46 11.36 5.25 -4.64
CA THR A 46 11.65 4.48 -5.86
C THR A 46 12.70 3.38 -5.64
N HIS A 47 13.73 3.68 -4.84
CA HIS A 47 14.85 2.76 -4.58
C HIS A 47 14.74 2.03 -3.24
N GLN A 48 13.59 2.08 -2.59
CA GLN A 48 13.42 1.44 -1.29
C GLN A 48 13.65 -0.07 -1.35
N THR A 49 14.49 -0.53 -0.42
CA THR A 49 14.66 -1.94 -0.10
C THR A 49 13.78 -2.29 1.10
N PHE A 50 13.08 -3.41 1.05
CA PHE A 50 12.26 -3.87 2.16
C PHE A 50 13.10 -4.28 3.37
N PHE A 51 12.54 -4.15 4.57
CA PHE A 51 13.19 -4.62 5.80
C PHE A 51 13.17 -6.14 5.92
N SER A 52 12.11 -6.78 5.40
CA SER A 52 11.93 -8.23 5.39
C SER A 52 12.56 -8.88 4.16
N THR A 53 12.89 -10.17 4.29
CA THR A 53 13.37 -10.98 3.16
C THR A 53 12.22 -11.35 2.23
N SER A 54 12.55 -11.77 0.99
CA SER A 54 11.56 -12.17 0.00
C SER A 54 10.69 -13.35 0.49
N GLU A 55 11.27 -14.31 1.20
CA GLU A 55 10.51 -15.46 1.74
C GLU A 55 9.45 -15.04 2.76
N LYS A 56 9.74 -14.00 3.58
CA LYS A 56 8.78 -13.46 4.55
C LYS A 56 7.68 -12.60 3.93
N LEU A 57 7.91 -12.12 2.73
CA LEU A 57 6.96 -11.31 1.97
C LEU A 57 6.16 -12.14 0.97
N ALA A 58 6.54 -13.40 0.76
CA ALA A 58 5.80 -14.34 -0.07
C ALA A 58 4.41 -14.64 0.52
N ILE A 59 3.40 -14.72 -0.33
CA ILE A 59 2.02 -15.04 0.04
C ILE A 59 1.42 -16.08 -0.91
N GLY A 60 0.43 -16.84 -0.43
CA GLY A 60 -0.38 -17.74 -1.23
C GLY A 60 0.42 -18.87 -1.88
N ASP A 61 1.47 -19.36 -1.24
CA ASP A 61 2.37 -20.41 -1.78
C ASP A 61 3.00 -20.05 -3.14
N VAL A 62 3.01 -18.76 -3.51
CA VAL A 62 3.73 -18.27 -4.68
C VAL A 62 5.12 -17.82 -4.23
N PRO A 63 6.20 -18.45 -4.69
CA PRO A 63 7.54 -18.10 -4.23
C PRO A 63 7.96 -16.71 -4.73
N PHE A 64 8.52 -15.90 -3.83
CA PHE A 64 9.12 -14.62 -4.19
C PHE A 64 10.62 -14.78 -4.44
N ILE A 65 10.96 -15.15 -5.67
CA ILE A 65 12.35 -15.47 -6.06
C ILE A 65 13.04 -14.21 -6.56
N ILE A 66 14.13 -13.84 -5.90
CA ILE A 66 15.04 -12.77 -6.28
C ILE A 66 16.47 -13.19 -5.97
N GLU A 67 17.46 -12.54 -6.57
CA GLU A 67 18.87 -12.81 -6.32
C GLU A 67 19.32 -12.24 -4.96
N GLU A 68 18.84 -11.04 -4.62
CA GLU A 68 19.18 -10.37 -3.35
C GLU A 68 18.36 -10.95 -2.17
N ARG A 69 18.89 -10.83 -0.97
CA ARG A 69 18.19 -11.30 0.24
C ARG A 69 16.91 -10.52 0.54
N LYS A 70 16.89 -9.23 0.22
CA LYS A 70 15.76 -8.33 0.50
C LYS A 70 15.29 -7.70 -0.81
N PRO A 71 13.99 -7.76 -1.12
CA PRO A 71 13.49 -7.20 -2.37
C PRO A 71 13.50 -5.67 -2.36
N LYS A 72 13.63 -5.11 -3.55
CA LYS A 72 13.40 -3.70 -3.83
C LYS A 72 11.91 -3.48 -4.16
N ARG A 73 11.46 -2.23 -3.99
CA ARG A 73 10.09 -1.79 -4.32
C ARG A 73 9.59 -2.35 -5.66
N ASN A 74 10.36 -2.19 -6.73
CA ASN A 74 9.92 -2.61 -8.06
C ASN A 74 9.78 -4.12 -8.20
N GLN A 75 10.63 -4.91 -7.53
CA GLN A 75 10.52 -6.37 -7.50
C GLN A 75 9.23 -6.80 -6.77
N ALA A 76 8.89 -6.14 -5.66
CA ALA A 76 7.64 -6.40 -4.95
C ALA A 76 6.39 -6.04 -5.78
N LEU A 77 6.42 -4.93 -6.51
CA LEU A 77 5.32 -4.55 -7.42
C LEU A 77 5.09 -5.62 -8.51
N VAL A 78 6.16 -6.17 -9.09
CA VAL A 78 6.06 -7.27 -10.06
C VAL A 78 5.50 -8.50 -9.38
N TYR A 79 6.09 -8.90 -8.25
CA TYR A 79 5.69 -10.11 -7.51
C TYR A 79 4.19 -10.12 -7.17
N TYR A 80 3.67 -9.08 -6.52
CA TYR A 80 2.27 -9.08 -6.11
C TYR A 80 1.28 -9.03 -7.29
N ARG A 81 1.66 -8.42 -8.42
CA ARG A 81 0.85 -8.52 -9.64
C ARG A 81 0.79 -9.95 -10.18
N GLU A 82 1.91 -10.65 -10.15
CA GLU A 82 1.94 -12.06 -10.60
C GLU A 82 1.21 -12.98 -9.62
N VAL A 83 1.23 -12.70 -8.31
CA VAL A 83 0.39 -13.41 -7.33
C VAL A 83 -1.09 -13.25 -7.66
N VAL A 84 -1.56 -12.02 -7.92
CA VAL A 84 -2.96 -11.77 -8.28
C VAL A 84 -3.38 -12.58 -9.50
N LYS A 85 -2.52 -12.66 -10.54
CA LYS A 85 -2.78 -13.46 -11.75
C LYS A 85 -2.75 -14.96 -11.46
N ALA A 86 -1.69 -15.44 -10.77
CA ALA A 86 -1.49 -16.86 -10.52
C ALA A 86 -2.58 -17.48 -9.64
N LYS A 87 -3.16 -16.68 -8.73
CA LYS A 87 -4.22 -17.11 -7.80
C LYS A 87 -5.61 -16.64 -8.24
N ASP A 88 -5.73 -16.02 -9.40
CA ASP A 88 -6.99 -15.48 -9.93
C ASP A 88 -7.77 -14.65 -8.90
N VAL A 89 -7.05 -13.79 -8.15
CA VAL A 89 -7.67 -12.96 -7.12
C VAL A 89 -8.51 -11.86 -7.77
N GLN A 90 -9.79 -11.84 -7.47
CA GLN A 90 -10.68 -10.78 -7.95
C GLN A 90 -10.42 -9.47 -7.21
N VAL A 91 -9.86 -8.47 -7.90
CA VAL A 91 -9.55 -7.15 -7.35
C VAL A 91 -10.30 -6.06 -8.13
N ASN A 92 -11.25 -5.41 -7.47
CA ASN A 92 -11.90 -4.20 -7.97
C ASN A 92 -10.98 -3.00 -7.66
N ARG A 93 -10.26 -2.56 -8.67
CA ARG A 93 -9.31 -1.44 -8.59
C ARG A 93 -9.99 -0.11 -8.81
N PHE A 94 -9.39 0.96 -8.25
CA PHE A 94 -9.91 2.33 -8.36
C PHE A 94 -11.35 2.44 -7.86
N GLU A 95 -11.65 1.69 -6.80
CA GLU A 95 -12.94 1.67 -6.14
C GLU A 95 -12.75 1.91 -4.64
N MET A 96 -13.26 3.05 -4.16
CA MET A 96 -13.11 3.44 -2.77
C MET A 96 -14.32 2.99 -1.95
N VAL A 97 -14.07 2.35 -0.82
CA VAL A 97 -15.11 2.07 0.18
C VAL A 97 -15.37 3.34 0.99
N HIS A 98 -16.61 3.78 1.04
CA HIS A 98 -17.04 4.95 1.79
C HIS A 98 -17.64 4.59 3.15
N ALA A 99 -18.39 3.50 3.21
CA ALA A 99 -19.04 3.07 4.44
C ALA A 99 -19.22 1.56 4.50
N VAL A 100 -19.18 1.03 5.72
CA VAL A 100 -19.56 -0.34 6.05
C VAL A 100 -20.61 -0.26 7.15
N LYS A 101 -21.78 -0.83 6.92
CA LYS A 101 -22.90 -0.85 7.87
C LYS A 101 -23.29 -2.29 8.16
N LYS A 102 -23.40 -2.66 9.42
CA LYS A 102 -23.97 -3.97 9.80
C LYS A 102 -25.50 -3.85 9.82
N VAL A 103 -26.16 -4.72 9.10
CA VAL A 103 -27.62 -4.84 9.04
C VAL A 103 -27.95 -6.30 9.32
N GLU A 104 -28.56 -6.56 10.46
CA GLU A 104 -28.81 -7.91 10.97
C GLU A 104 -27.51 -8.74 11.00
N ASP A 105 -27.46 -9.87 10.29
CA ASP A 105 -26.31 -10.77 10.23
C ASP A 105 -25.39 -10.52 9.01
N ARG A 106 -25.61 -9.43 8.26
CA ARG A 106 -24.86 -9.09 7.05
C ARG A 106 -24.27 -7.68 7.14
N PHE A 107 -23.37 -7.40 6.21
CA PHE A 107 -22.76 -6.08 6.03
C PHE A 107 -23.17 -5.49 4.68
N ILE A 108 -23.52 -4.22 4.70
CA ILE A 108 -23.71 -3.41 3.50
C ILE A 108 -22.44 -2.56 3.34
N VAL A 109 -21.77 -2.72 2.21
CA VAL A 109 -20.55 -1.99 1.85
C VAL A 109 -20.84 -1.04 0.71
N GLU A 110 -20.76 0.25 1.00
CA GLU A 110 -21.00 1.33 0.04
C GLU A 110 -19.65 1.79 -0.54
N THR A 111 -19.54 1.80 -1.86
CA THR A 111 -18.31 2.18 -2.57
C THR A 111 -18.55 3.29 -3.58
N SER A 112 -17.49 3.80 -4.19
CA SER A 112 -17.57 4.79 -5.28
C SER A 112 -18.21 4.25 -6.56
N LYS A 113 -18.39 2.92 -6.69
CA LYS A 113 -18.93 2.30 -7.92
C LYS A 113 -20.17 1.46 -7.70
N ALA A 114 -20.35 0.89 -6.51
CA ALA A 114 -21.44 -0.05 -6.25
C ALA A 114 -21.81 -0.14 -4.76
N THR A 115 -22.86 -0.87 -4.46
CA THR A 115 -23.22 -1.29 -3.10
C THR A 115 -23.26 -2.80 -3.07
N TYR A 116 -22.57 -3.38 -2.09
CA TYR A 116 -22.45 -4.82 -1.89
C TYR A 116 -23.12 -5.25 -0.59
N GLU A 117 -23.61 -6.49 -0.59
CA GLU A 117 -24.07 -7.17 0.62
C GLU A 117 -23.24 -8.44 0.81
N THR A 118 -22.73 -8.63 2.02
CA THR A 118 -21.83 -9.75 2.34
C THR A 118 -21.97 -10.20 3.80
N PRO A 119 -21.78 -11.50 4.10
CA PRO A 119 -21.68 -11.96 5.51
C PRO A 119 -20.35 -11.60 6.17
N TYR A 120 -19.28 -11.35 5.40
CA TYR A 120 -17.93 -11.13 5.96
C TYR A 120 -17.25 -9.91 5.36
N VAL A 121 -16.64 -9.10 6.22
CA VAL A 121 -15.78 -7.98 5.83
C VAL A 121 -14.43 -8.09 6.52
N VAL A 122 -13.37 -8.06 5.73
CA VAL A 122 -11.98 -8.01 6.20
C VAL A 122 -11.43 -6.61 5.94
N VAL A 123 -10.94 -5.93 6.98
CA VAL A 123 -10.34 -4.60 6.85
C VAL A 123 -8.83 -4.75 6.77
N ALA A 124 -8.25 -4.42 5.60
CA ALA A 124 -6.82 -4.52 5.29
C ALA A 124 -6.28 -3.21 4.68
N THR A 125 -6.73 -2.06 5.20
CA THR A 125 -6.50 -0.74 4.63
C THR A 125 -5.06 -0.23 4.80
N GLY A 126 -4.26 -0.86 5.66
CA GLY A 126 -2.90 -0.41 5.96
C GLY A 126 -2.87 0.91 6.74
N TYR A 127 -1.70 1.58 6.74
CA TYR A 127 -1.52 2.85 7.47
C TYR A 127 -0.64 3.88 6.72
N TYR A 128 -0.02 3.48 5.61
CA TYR A 128 1.04 4.27 4.97
C TYR A 128 0.51 5.55 4.29
N ASP A 129 -0.70 5.55 3.79
CA ASP A 129 -1.28 6.63 2.99
C ASP A 129 -2.05 7.69 3.79
N GLN A 130 -1.82 7.73 5.09
CA GLN A 130 -2.33 8.75 6.00
C GLN A 130 -1.15 9.36 6.78
N PRO A 131 -0.55 10.45 6.28
CA PRO A 131 0.55 11.11 6.97
C PRO A 131 0.08 11.73 8.28
N ASN A 132 0.97 11.75 9.28
CA ASN A 132 0.73 12.53 10.48
C ASN A 132 0.99 14.00 10.14
N GLU A 133 -0.07 14.78 10.05
CA GLU A 133 0.03 16.22 9.85
C GLU A 133 0.49 16.92 11.15
N LEU A 134 1.33 17.93 11.02
CA LEU A 134 1.83 18.73 12.14
C LEU A 134 0.84 19.85 12.51
N GLY A 135 -0.01 20.25 11.58
CA GLY A 135 -0.96 21.36 11.74
C GLY A 135 -0.27 22.71 11.82
N VAL A 136 0.87 22.87 11.19
CA VAL A 136 1.65 24.13 11.16
C VAL A 136 1.35 24.95 9.92
N GLU A 137 1.52 26.26 10.02
CA GLU A 137 1.38 27.14 8.87
C GLU A 137 2.39 26.76 7.76
N GLY A 138 1.92 26.67 6.52
CA GLY A 138 2.72 26.32 5.36
C GLY A 138 2.81 24.84 5.06
N GLU A 139 2.31 23.93 5.90
CA GLU A 139 2.38 22.49 5.72
C GLU A 139 1.77 22.02 4.38
N ASN A 140 0.74 22.73 3.90
CA ASN A 140 0.03 22.41 2.65
C ASN A 140 0.55 23.18 1.42
N LEU A 141 1.72 23.80 1.52
CA LEU A 141 2.33 24.49 0.36
C LEU A 141 2.80 23.45 -0.68
N PRO A 142 2.78 23.79 -1.98
CA PRO A 142 3.05 22.83 -3.07
C PRO A 142 4.48 22.28 -3.10
N HIS A 143 5.40 22.85 -2.32
CA HIS A 143 6.77 22.39 -2.16
C HIS A 143 7.00 21.65 -0.82
N VAL A 144 5.96 21.37 -0.05
CA VAL A 144 6.01 20.56 1.18
C VAL A 144 5.45 19.17 0.87
N TYR A 145 6.21 18.13 1.19
CA TYR A 145 5.88 16.75 0.88
C TYR A 145 5.91 15.89 2.13
N HIS A 146 4.86 15.11 2.36
CA HIS A 146 4.80 14.13 3.45
C HIS A 146 5.43 12.79 3.07
N TYR A 147 5.67 12.57 1.77
CA TYR A 147 6.27 11.33 1.24
C TYR A 147 7.44 11.65 0.33
N PHE A 148 8.60 11.14 0.70
CA PHE A 148 9.77 11.15 -0.15
C PHE A 148 9.64 10.07 -1.24
N LYS A 149 9.92 10.43 -2.50
CA LYS A 149 9.91 9.47 -3.63
C LYS A 149 11.30 9.19 -4.17
N GLU A 150 12.04 10.21 -4.55
CA GLU A 150 13.39 10.08 -5.08
C GLU A 150 14.16 11.40 -4.95
N ALA A 151 15.48 11.30 -4.95
CA ALA A 151 16.35 12.44 -4.64
C ALA A 151 16.72 13.30 -5.86
N HIS A 152 16.63 12.77 -7.10
CA HIS A 152 17.11 13.46 -8.30
C HIS A 152 16.56 14.89 -8.48
N PRO A 153 15.26 15.18 -8.25
CA PRO A 153 14.72 16.53 -8.41
C PRO A 153 15.32 17.58 -7.48
N TYR A 154 16.02 17.13 -6.43
CA TYR A 154 16.59 18.01 -5.39
C TYR A 154 18.08 18.25 -5.55
N PHE A 155 18.70 17.84 -6.67
CA PHE A 155 20.10 18.11 -6.95
C PHE A 155 20.38 19.61 -6.87
N ASP A 156 21.43 19.99 -6.12
CA ASP A 156 21.86 21.40 -5.89
C ASP A 156 20.77 22.33 -5.32
N THR A 157 19.82 21.77 -4.54
CA THR A 157 18.79 22.55 -3.83
C THR A 157 18.99 22.48 -2.30
N ASP A 158 18.33 23.42 -1.59
CA ASP A 158 18.25 23.41 -0.14
C ASP A 158 17.00 22.67 0.30
N VAL A 159 17.14 21.62 1.14
CA VAL A 159 16.04 20.78 1.61
C VAL A 159 16.03 20.72 3.13
N VAL A 160 14.88 20.99 3.71
CA VAL A 160 14.64 20.81 5.15
C VAL A 160 13.80 19.55 5.36
N ILE A 161 14.25 18.67 6.25
CA ILE A 161 13.52 17.48 6.66
C ILE A 161 13.06 17.67 8.09
N ILE A 162 11.77 17.56 8.35
CA ILE A 162 11.19 17.64 9.68
C ILE A 162 10.95 16.24 10.21
N GLY A 163 11.70 15.85 11.25
CA GLY A 163 11.59 14.55 11.90
C GLY A 163 12.91 13.78 11.98
N GLY A 164 13.02 12.84 12.93
CA GLY A 164 14.24 12.09 13.24
C GLY A 164 14.09 10.56 13.21
N LYS A 165 13.00 10.01 12.64
CA LYS A 165 12.82 8.56 12.54
C LYS A 165 13.42 8.01 11.23
N ASN A 166 13.36 6.68 11.07
CA ASN A 166 14.03 5.98 9.96
C ASN A 166 13.76 6.62 8.58
N SER A 167 12.51 6.95 8.25
CA SER A 167 12.18 7.51 6.95
C SER A 167 12.82 8.88 6.71
N ALA A 168 12.94 9.71 7.74
CA ALA A 168 13.61 11.01 7.66
C ALA A 168 15.11 10.84 7.43
N VAL A 169 15.74 9.91 8.17
CA VAL A 169 17.18 9.61 8.03
C VAL A 169 17.47 9.03 6.65
N ASP A 170 16.67 8.08 6.18
CA ASP A 170 16.83 7.48 4.85
C ASP A 170 16.71 8.54 3.75
N ALA A 171 15.71 9.41 3.83
CA ALA A 171 15.53 10.52 2.90
C ALA A 171 16.72 11.50 2.93
N ALA A 172 17.20 11.86 4.14
CA ALA A 172 18.34 12.75 4.31
C ALA A 172 19.60 12.20 3.65
N LEU A 173 19.89 10.91 3.85
CA LEU A 173 21.06 10.24 3.27
C LEU A 173 20.97 10.17 1.75
N GLU A 174 19.80 9.83 1.19
CA GLU A 174 19.61 9.79 -0.25
C GLU A 174 19.71 11.18 -0.89
N LEU A 175 19.10 12.20 -0.29
CA LEU A 175 19.17 13.57 -0.75
C LEU A 175 20.58 14.12 -0.72
N ASN A 176 21.32 13.92 0.39
CA ASN A 176 22.71 14.32 0.52
C ASN A 176 23.61 13.64 -0.53
N LYS A 177 23.39 12.33 -0.75
CA LYS A 177 24.12 11.57 -1.79
C LYS A 177 23.83 12.09 -3.19
N ALA A 178 22.64 12.59 -3.45
CA ALA A 178 22.26 13.21 -4.71
C ALA A 178 22.80 14.64 -4.89
N GLY A 179 23.40 15.24 -3.85
CA GLY A 179 23.99 16.58 -3.90
C GLY A 179 23.06 17.70 -3.42
N ALA A 180 21.99 17.38 -2.71
CA ALA A 180 21.16 18.38 -2.03
C ALA A 180 21.86 18.87 -0.74
N ARG A 181 21.61 20.12 -0.37
CA ARG A 181 22.01 20.68 0.94
C ARG A 181 20.89 20.40 1.95
N VAL A 182 21.10 19.40 2.79
CA VAL A 182 20.05 18.87 3.69
C VAL A 182 20.21 19.40 5.10
N THR A 183 19.13 19.93 5.65
CA THR A 183 18.99 20.25 7.07
C THR A 183 17.90 19.35 7.69
N VAL A 184 18.20 18.73 8.82
CA VAL A 184 17.25 17.89 9.56
C VAL A 184 16.91 18.59 10.88
N VAL A 185 15.62 18.70 11.20
CA VAL A 185 15.09 19.35 12.42
C VAL A 185 14.08 18.45 13.11
#